data_cd540dfed024b53a4d19a8c6d955dbbe
#
_entry.id   cd540dfed024b53a4d19a8c6d955dbbe
#
_cell.length_a   1.000
_cell.length_b   1.000
_cell.length_c   1.000
_cell.angle_alpha   90.00
_cell.angle_beta   90.00
_cell.angle_gamma   90.00
#
_symmetry.space_group_name_H-M   'P 1'
#
loop_
_entity.id
_entity.type
_entity.pdbx_description
1 polymer ?
#
loop_
_entity_poly.entity_id
_entity_poly.type
_entity_poly.pdbx_seq_one_letter_code
_entity_poly.pdbx_strand_id
1 'polypeptide(L)'
;MNHIYIIEDDSVLCSELALALEAVGYHTTCANDFNNLLNEFLLVSPDLVILDINLPNTDGFILCMKIRKVSQVPIIFITGRDSQIDELQALSLGGDDYITKPYSLPVLM
;
A
#
# COMPACT_ATOMS: atom_id res chain seq x y z
N MET A 1 7.16 7.16 16.15
CA MET A 1 6.37 7.86 15.15
C MET A 1 5.91 6.88 14.08
N ASN A 2 4.69 6.99 13.59
CA ASN A 2 4.16 5.99 12.66
C ASN A 2 4.74 6.22 11.27
N HIS A 3 5.27 5.14 10.69
CA HIS A 3 5.89 5.16 9.37
C HIS A 3 5.02 4.38 8.39
N ILE A 4 4.64 5.04 7.29
CA ILE A 4 3.77 4.46 6.26
C ILE A 4 4.60 4.23 5.00
N TYR A 5 4.58 3.00 4.50
CA TYR A 5 5.22 2.63 3.23
C TYR A 5 4.15 2.60 2.16
N ILE A 6 4.31 3.46 1.14
CA ILE A 6 3.32 3.63 0.07
C ILE A 6 3.86 2.97 -1.19
N ILE A 7 3.16 1.95 -1.66
CA ILE A 7 3.54 1.20 -2.86
C ILE A 7 2.55 1.55 -3.97
N GLU A 8 2.89 2.58 -4.73
CA GLU A 8 2.14 3.13 -5.84
C GLU A 8 3.12 3.56 -6.93
N ASP A 9 2.95 3.08 -8.15
CA ASP A 9 3.88 3.39 -9.24
C ASP A 9 3.61 4.74 -9.91
N ASP A 10 2.43 5.33 -9.72
CA ASP A 10 2.18 6.71 -10.15
C ASP A 10 2.87 7.65 -9.18
N SER A 11 4.00 8.23 -9.59
CA SER A 11 4.82 9.05 -8.71
C SER A 11 4.11 10.32 -8.25
N VAL A 12 3.25 10.90 -9.07
CA VAL A 12 2.48 12.09 -8.70
C VAL A 12 1.48 11.75 -7.61
N LEU A 13 0.74 10.66 -7.79
CA LEU A 13 -0.25 10.21 -6.81
C LEU A 13 0.42 9.82 -5.49
N CYS A 14 1.54 9.11 -5.56
CA CYS A 14 2.30 8.74 -4.37
C CYS A 14 2.77 9.98 -3.60
N SER A 15 3.31 10.98 -4.31
CA SER A 15 3.78 12.21 -3.69
C SER A 15 2.66 13.00 -3.04
N GLU A 16 1.50 13.10 -3.70
CA GLU A 16 0.34 13.79 -3.14
C GLU A 16 -0.15 13.12 -1.86
N LEU A 17 -0.23 11.80 -1.88
CA LEU A 17 -0.65 11.04 -0.72
C LEU A 17 0.36 11.17 0.43
N ALA A 18 1.64 11.11 0.11
CA ALA A 18 2.70 11.28 1.11
C ALA A 18 2.63 12.64 1.77
N LEU A 19 2.49 13.71 0.99
CA LEU A 19 2.38 15.07 1.53
C LEU A 19 1.19 15.22 2.47
N ALA A 20 0.04 14.66 2.09
CA ALA A 20 -1.16 14.75 2.92
C ALA A 20 -1.00 14.00 4.25
N LEU A 21 -0.39 12.81 4.20
CA LEU A 21 -0.16 12.02 5.42
C LEU A 21 0.89 12.67 6.32
N GLU A 22 1.94 13.25 5.75
CA GLU A 22 2.96 13.95 6.51
C GLU A 22 2.40 15.20 7.18
N ALA A 23 1.44 15.86 6.54
CA ALA A 23 0.79 17.04 7.11
C ALA A 23 0.03 16.73 8.40
N VAL A 24 -0.41 15.48 8.60
CA VAL A 24 -1.10 15.07 9.82
C VAL A 24 -0.20 14.29 10.78
N GLY A 25 1.11 14.28 10.54
CA GLY A 25 2.09 13.79 11.50
C GLY A 25 2.69 12.42 11.23
N TYR A 26 2.39 11.78 10.09
CA TYR A 26 3.01 10.51 9.74
C TYR A 26 4.33 10.70 9.00
N HIS A 27 5.24 9.74 9.15
CA HIS A 27 6.37 9.61 8.25
C HIS A 27 5.96 8.72 7.07
N THR A 28 6.44 9.03 5.88
CA THR A 28 6.14 8.24 4.70
C THR A 28 7.40 7.89 3.92
N THR A 29 7.36 6.74 3.24
CA THR A 29 8.32 6.35 2.23
C THR A 29 7.55 5.85 1.02
N CYS A 30 7.75 6.47 -0.13
CA CYS A 30 7.21 5.95 -1.39
C CYS A 30 8.13 4.86 -1.91
N ALA A 31 7.54 3.76 -2.38
CA ALA A 31 8.30 2.67 -2.97
C ALA A 31 9.11 3.17 -4.16
N ASN A 32 10.35 2.75 -4.25
CA ASN A 32 11.30 3.19 -5.25
C ASN A 32 11.82 2.06 -6.13
N ASP A 33 12.01 0.87 -5.56
CA ASP A 33 12.54 -0.28 -6.28
C ASP A 33 11.45 -1.32 -6.50
N PHE A 34 10.70 -1.17 -7.61
CA PHE A 34 9.58 -2.05 -7.93
C PHE A 34 10.01 -3.46 -8.35
N ASN A 35 11.30 -3.69 -8.56
CA ASN A 35 11.84 -5.03 -8.80
C ASN A 35 12.23 -5.75 -7.52
N ASN A 36 12.19 -5.06 -6.38
CA ASN A 36 12.69 -5.61 -5.11
C ASN A 36 11.88 -5.08 -3.92
N LEU A 37 10.57 -5.05 -4.05
CA LEU A 37 9.67 -4.42 -3.08
C LEU A 37 9.75 -5.08 -1.70
N LEU A 38 9.85 -6.41 -1.63
CA LEU A 38 9.91 -7.08 -0.34
C LEU A 38 11.16 -6.69 0.44
N ASN A 39 12.31 -6.61 -0.22
CA ASN A 39 13.54 -6.18 0.44
C ASN A 39 13.45 -4.73 0.88
N GLU A 40 12.89 -3.86 0.05
CA GLU A 40 12.68 -2.45 0.44
C GLU A 40 11.75 -2.36 1.64
N PHE A 41 10.66 -3.15 1.65
CA PHE A 41 9.75 -3.23 2.79
C PHE A 41 10.47 -3.61 4.08
N LEU A 42 11.33 -4.62 4.02
CA LEU A 42 12.08 -5.07 5.20
C LEU A 42 13.04 -3.99 5.71
N LEU A 43 13.66 -3.24 4.80
CA LEU A 43 14.54 -2.13 5.18
C LEU A 43 13.78 -0.95 5.79
N VAL A 44 12.62 -0.63 5.24
CA VAL A 44 11.79 0.46 5.73
C VAL A 44 11.16 0.12 7.09
N SER A 45 10.78 -1.12 7.27
CA SER A 45 10.13 -1.61 8.49
C SER A 45 8.95 -0.72 8.92
N PRO A 46 7.93 -0.57 8.06
CA PRO A 46 6.84 0.37 8.31
C PRO A 46 5.84 -0.13 9.35
N ASP A 47 5.03 0.79 9.85
CA ASP A 47 3.92 0.49 10.75
C ASP A 47 2.61 0.24 9.98
N LEU A 48 2.54 0.68 8.73
CA LEU A 48 1.39 0.52 7.85
C LEU A 48 1.86 0.49 6.40
N VAL A 49 1.24 -0.35 5.57
CA VAL A 49 1.49 -0.40 4.13
C VAL A 49 0.24 0.04 3.39
N ILE A 50 0.40 0.97 2.45
CA ILE A 50 -0.63 1.31 1.47
C ILE A 50 -0.16 0.71 0.14
N LEU A 51 -0.96 -0.18 -0.45
CA LEU A 51 -0.52 -1.05 -1.52
C LEU A 51 -1.49 -1.00 -2.71
N ASP A 52 -0.98 -0.58 -3.87
CA ASP A 52 -1.74 -0.68 -5.11
C ASP A 52 -1.72 -2.13 -5.60
N ILE A 53 -2.83 -2.57 -6.20
CA ILE A 53 -2.93 -3.91 -6.77
C ILE A 53 -2.17 -3.99 -8.09
N ASN A 54 -2.31 -3.00 -8.96
CA ASN A 54 -1.69 -2.99 -10.28
C ASN A 54 -0.30 -2.38 -10.21
N LEU A 55 0.71 -3.22 -10.10
CA LEU A 55 2.10 -2.79 -10.00
C LEU A 55 2.91 -3.26 -11.20
N PRO A 56 3.99 -2.52 -11.57
CA PRO A 56 4.89 -3.03 -12.60
C PRO A 56 5.60 -4.28 -12.11
N ASN A 57 5.72 -5.27 -12.97
CA ASN A 57 6.44 -6.53 -12.72
C ASN A 57 5.84 -7.43 -11.64
N THR A 58 4.76 -7.04 -10.96
CA THR A 58 4.13 -7.87 -9.96
C THR A 58 2.67 -7.46 -9.76
N ASP A 59 1.97 -8.23 -8.96
CA ASP A 59 0.59 -7.95 -8.55
C ASP A 59 0.59 -7.68 -7.05
N GLY A 60 -0.18 -6.67 -6.62
CA GLY A 60 -0.26 -6.31 -5.21
C GLY A 60 -0.75 -7.44 -4.32
N PHE A 61 -1.63 -8.31 -4.83
CA PHE A 61 -2.07 -9.49 -4.08
C PHE A 61 -0.91 -10.44 -3.78
N ILE A 62 -0.04 -10.65 -4.77
CA ILE A 62 1.14 -11.52 -4.60
C ILE A 62 2.09 -10.90 -3.58
N LEU A 63 2.31 -9.60 -3.67
CA LEU A 63 3.17 -8.90 -2.72
C LEU A 63 2.59 -8.96 -1.29
N CYS A 64 1.29 -8.80 -1.14
CA CYS A 64 0.63 -8.95 0.15
C CYS A 64 0.88 -10.33 0.76
N MET A 65 0.76 -11.39 -0.04
CA MET A 65 1.05 -12.74 0.42
C MET A 65 2.50 -12.88 0.89
N LYS A 66 3.44 -12.29 0.16
CA LYS A 66 4.86 -12.32 0.55
C LYS A 66 5.11 -11.57 1.85
N ILE A 67 4.50 -10.42 2.02
CA ILE A 67 4.62 -9.63 3.25
C ILE A 67 4.04 -10.41 4.42
N ARG A 68 2.89 -11.06 4.24
CA ARG A 68 2.24 -11.82 5.32
C ARG A 68 3.04 -13.00 5.82
N LYS A 69 3.98 -13.51 5.02
CA LYS A 69 4.87 -14.58 5.48
C LYS A 69 5.91 -14.09 6.50
N VAL A 70 6.16 -12.78 6.55
CA VAL A 70 7.22 -12.21 7.39
C VAL A 70 6.73 -11.13 8.35
N SER A 71 5.49 -10.67 8.22
CA SER A 71 4.99 -9.54 9.02
C SER A 71 3.47 -9.57 9.14
N GLN A 72 2.97 -9.05 10.28
CA GLN A 72 1.54 -8.81 10.51
C GLN A 72 1.20 -7.32 10.38
N VAL A 73 2.04 -6.54 9.73
CA VAL A 73 1.81 -5.12 9.51
C VAL A 73 0.46 -4.88 8.83
N PRO A 74 -0.33 -3.88 9.24
CA PRO A 74 -1.58 -3.55 8.55
C PRO A 74 -1.33 -3.16 7.09
N ILE A 75 -2.16 -3.69 6.19
CA ILE A 75 -2.09 -3.41 4.76
C ILE A 75 -3.43 -2.88 4.29
N ILE A 76 -3.42 -1.69 3.67
CA ILE A 76 -4.59 -1.10 3.04
C ILE A 76 -4.36 -1.13 1.54
N PHE A 77 -5.24 -1.82 0.81
CA PHE A 77 -5.20 -1.82 -0.65
C PHE A 77 -5.83 -0.55 -1.20
N ILE A 78 -5.16 0.06 -2.18
CA ILE A 78 -5.76 1.12 -3.00
C ILE A 78 -5.67 0.66 -4.46
N THR A 79 -6.70 0.94 -5.26
CA THR A 79 -6.71 0.48 -6.64
C THR A 79 -7.81 1.12 -7.45
N GLY A 80 -7.64 1.13 -8.79
CA GLY A 80 -8.70 1.48 -9.73
C GLY A 80 -9.65 0.33 -10.00
N ARG A 81 -9.38 -0.87 -9.50
CA ARG A 81 -10.29 -2.00 -9.65
C ARG A 81 -11.49 -1.83 -8.71
N ASP A 82 -12.68 -1.87 -9.26
CA ASP A 82 -13.92 -1.68 -8.52
C ASP A 82 -14.78 -2.93 -8.66
N SER A 83 -14.35 -4.01 -8.01
CA SER A 83 -15.02 -5.29 -8.07
C SER A 83 -15.11 -5.89 -6.66
N GLN A 84 -16.30 -6.40 -6.32
CA GLN A 84 -16.47 -7.11 -5.06
C GLN A 84 -15.60 -8.37 -4.98
N ILE A 85 -15.34 -9.00 -6.11
CA ILE A 85 -14.46 -10.17 -6.17
C ILE A 85 -13.04 -9.76 -5.82
N ASP A 86 -12.54 -8.64 -6.37
CA ASP A 86 -11.21 -8.14 -6.05
C ASP A 86 -11.10 -7.74 -4.57
N GLU A 87 -12.15 -7.12 -4.02
CA GLU A 87 -12.18 -6.74 -2.61
C GLU A 87 -12.13 -7.97 -1.71
N LEU A 88 -12.94 -8.99 -2.00
CA LEU A 88 -12.94 -10.23 -1.23
C LEU A 88 -11.59 -10.93 -1.32
N GLN A 89 -10.97 -10.94 -2.50
CA GLN A 89 -9.65 -11.53 -2.69
C GLN A 89 -8.60 -10.78 -1.88
N ALA A 90 -8.63 -9.44 -1.89
CA ALA A 90 -7.70 -8.62 -1.13
C ALA A 90 -7.77 -8.94 0.36
N LEU A 91 -8.98 -8.98 0.91
CA LEU A 91 -9.18 -9.23 2.34
C LEU A 91 -8.84 -10.67 2.72
N SER A 92 -9.16 -11.64 1.86
CA SER A 92 -8.86 -13.06 2.15
C SER A 92 -7.36 -13.36 2.06
N LEU A 93 -6.58 -12.56 1.33
CA LEU A 93 -5.12 -12.71 1.24
C LEU A 93 -4.37 -11.95 2.34
N GLY A 94 -5.09 -11.36 3.27
CA GLY A 94 -4.49 -10.72 4.43
C GLY A 94 -4.44 -9.21 4.40
N GLY A 95 -5.14 -8.56 3.45
CA GLY A 95 -5.34 -7.12 3.48
C GLY A 95 -6.31 -6.74 4.60
N ASP A 96 -6.07 -5.63 5.25
CA ASP A 96 -6.90 -5.14 6.35
C ASP A 96 -8.02 -4.23 5.88
N ASP A 97 -7.85 -3.60 4.72
CA ASP A 97 -8.85 -2.71 4.16
C ASP A 97 -8.66 -2.61 2.65
N TYR A 98 -9.65 -2.03 1.97
CA TYR A 98 -9.66 -1.93 0.51
C TYR A 98 -10.37 -0.63 0.12
N ILE A 99 -9.66 0.23 -0.62
CA ILE A 99 -10.17 1.52 -1.04
C ILE A 99 -10.00 1.67 -2.55
N THR A 100 -11.08 2.04 -3.25
CA THR A 100 -11.09 2.21 -4.70
C THR A 100 -10.66 3.62 -5.09
N LYS A 101 -9.88 3.73 -6.16
CA LYS A 101 -9.54 5.03 -6.75
C LYS A 101 -10.71 5.55 -7.60
N PRO A 102 -10.94 6.87 -7.68
CA PRO A 102 -10.30 7.90 -6.86
C PRO A 102 -10.76 7.82 -5.41
N TYR A 103 -9.87 8.13 -4.49
CA TYR A 103 -10.17 8.04 -3.07
C TYR A 103 -10.12 9.42 -2.41
N SER A 104 -10.86 9.52 -1.30
CA SER A 104 -10.82 10.69 -0.44
C SER A 104 -9.80 10.47 0.68
N LEU A 105 -8.92 11.44 0.91
CA LEU A 105 -7.93 11.34 1.98
C LEU A 105 -8.56 11.10 3.36
N PRO A 106 -9.71 11.75 3.71
CA PRO A 106 -10.37 11.44 4.97
C PRO A 106 -10.78 9.97 5.12
N VAL A 107 -11.03 9.26 4.02
CA VAL A 107 -11.36 7.83 4.05
C VAL A 107 -10.11 7.01 4.39
N LEU A 108 -8.94 7.41 3.88
CA LEU A 108 -7.68 6.73 4.17
C LEU A 108 -7.23 6.96 5.61
N MET A 109 -7.43 8.17 6.08
CA MET A 109 -6.99 8.56 7.40
C MET A 109 -8.02 8.25 8.47
#